data_8c00189fb9dd635b8e4b4fbc4beae57a
#
_entry.id   8c00189fb9dd635b8e4b4fbc4beae57a
#
_cell.length_a   1.000
_cell.length_b   1.000
_cell.length_c   1.000
_cell.angle_alpha   90.00
_cell.angle_beta   90.00
_cell.angle_gamma   90.00
#
_symmetry.space_group_name_H-M   'P 1'
#
loop_
_entity.id
_entity.type
_entity.pdbx_description
1 polymer ?
#
loop_
_entity_poly.entity_id
_entity_poly.type
_entity_poly.pdbx_seq_one_letter_code
_entity_poly.pdbx_strand_id
1 'polypeptide(L)'
;HRLSSAASDVYKRQYQYLVYFNDKIKLKFMNNKPDDVVICSAVRTPIGTYKGSLKDLKGDQLGTIVINEVLKRSKISNNQIDEVIMGQVLTAAGGQNPARQAAVNAGIPVSKPAYLVNQVCGSGLRAIISGYQQIKLGDANNVICGGQENMSMTPYSYFYSEKKEISKDQLINTMIHDGLTDAFKNYHMGVTAENVAKKFNISRKQQDEFALQSQKKTEIAIENNKFDDEIVQINHKGIILKKDEHPRKDLKLSDLEKLKTAFKNGGTVTPGNSSGINDGAAALLLTTFKEAQQ
;
A
#
# COMPACT_ATOMS: atom_id res chain seq x y z
N HIS A 1 27.39 24.28 -0.66
CA HIS A 1 26.31 25.27 -0.80
C HIS A 1 25.38 25.07 -2.01
N ARG A 2 25.78 24.30 -3.04
CA ARG A 2 24.91 24.04 -4.20
C ARG A 2 23.96 22.84 -4.07
N LEU A 3 24.13 21.98 -3.07
CA LEU A 3 23.23 20.84 -2.81
C LEU A 3 21.98 21.22 -2.00
N SER A 4 22.00 22.37 -1.29
CA SER A 4 20.85 22.84 -0.50
C SER A 4 19.76 23.53 -1.35
N SER A 5 20.11 24.10 -2.50
CA SER A 5 19.15 24.76 -3.40
C SER A 5 18.30 23.76 -4.19
N ALA A 6 18.90 22.68 -4.70
CA ALA A 6 18.17 21.64 -5.43
C ALA A 6 17.19 20.86 -4.55
N ALA A 7 17.56 20.54 -3.30
CA ALA A 7 16.64 19.93 -2.34
C ALA A 7 15.51 20.86 -1.94
N SER A 8 15.80 22.18 -1.79
CA SER A 8 14.80 23.22 -1.54
C SER A 8 13.83 23.41 -2.69
N ASP A 9 14.30 23.27 -3.94
CA ASP A 9 13.44 23.43 -5.12
C ASP A 9 12.56 22.19 -5.38
N VAL A 10 13.04 20.99 -5.08
CA VAL A 10 12.23 19.78 -5.07
C VAL A 10 11.17 19.86 -3.97
N TYR A 11 11.53 20.33 -2.77
CA TYR A 11 10.60 20.52 -1.66
C TYR A 11 9.56 21.61 -1.94
N LYS A 12 9.95 22.73 -2.57
CA LYS A 12 9.03 23.80 -2.97
C LYS A 12 8.07 23.36 -4.08
N ARG A 13 8.52 22.53 -5.02
CA ARG A 13 7.64 21.94 -6.05
C ARG A 13 6.64 20.97 -5.45
N GLN A 14 7.04 20.12 -4.51
CA GLN A 14 6.11 19.25 -3.77
C GLN A 14 5.11 20.05 -2.93
N TYR A 15 5.51 21.16 -2.31
CA TYR A 15 4.60 22.04 -1.57
C TYR A 15 3.60 22.79 -2.49
N GLN A 16 3.98 23.17 -3.68
CA GLN A 16 3.04 23.76 -4.66
C GLN A 16 1.95 22.78 -5.10
N TYR A 17 2.21 21.48 -5.15
CA TYR A 17 1.18 20.47 -5.41
C TYR A 17 0.29 20.17 -4.19
N LEU A 18 0.75 20.42 -2.98
CA LEU A 18 0.00 20.16 -1.74
C LEU A 18 -0.90 21.34 -1.29
N VAL A 19 -0.67 22.54 -1.76
CA VAL A 19 -1.45 23.74 -1.39
C VAL A 19 -2.73 23.91 -2.24
N TYR A 20 -2.90 23.12 -3.32
CA TYR A 20 -4.07 23.20 -4.21
C TYR A 20 -5.28 22.34 -3.78
N PHE A 21 -5.30 21.76 -2.58
CA PHE A 21 -6.42 20.92 -2.11
C PHE A 21 -7.46 21.62 -1.25
N ASN A 22 -7.46 22.94 -1.16
CA ASN A 22 -8.51 23.67 -0.42
C ASN A 22 -9.01 24.85 -1.25
N ASP A 23 -9.95 24.60 -2.08
CA ASP A 23 -11.13 25.39 -2.45
C ASP A 23 -11.73 24.70 -3.67
N LYS A 24 -13.08 24.63 -3.74
CA LYS A 24 -13.86 24.07 -4.83
C LYS A 24 -13.06 24.06 -6.14
N ILE A 25 -12.40 22.95 -6.44
CA ILE A 25 -11.70 22.79 -7.70
C ILE A 25 -12.78 22.90 -8.79
N LYS A 26 -12.99 24.08 -9.32
CA LYS A 26 -13.29 24.17 -10.74
C LYS A 26 -12.11 23.48 -11.38
N LEU A 27 -12.30 22.23 -11.81
CA LEU A 27 -11.41 21.54 -12.73
C LEU A 27 -11.16 22.54 -13.85
N LYS A 28 -10.09 23.31 -13.74
CA LYS A 28 -9.50 23.97 -14.86
C LYS A 28 -9.06 22.78 -15.69
N PHE A 29 -9.86 22.41 -16.68
CA PHE A 29 -9.49 21.38 -17.64
C PHE A 29 -8.12 21.80 -18.16
N MET A 30 -7.07 21.19 -17.60
CA MET A 30 -5.79 21.16 -18.27
C MET A 30 -6.14 20.64 -19.65
N ASN A 31 -5.53 21.13 -20.71
CA ASN A 31 -5.75 20.70 -22.09
C ASN A 31 -5.38 19.22 -22.21
N ASN A 32 -6.18 18.33 -21.59
CA ASN A 32 -5.99 16.90 -21.66
C ASN A 32 -6.27 16.48 -23.10
N LYS A 33 -5.34 15.73 -23.65
CA LYS A 33 -5.53 15.09 -24.96
C LYS A 33 -6.45 13.89 -24.77
N PRO A 34 -7.24 13.51 -25.79
CA PRO A 34 -8.12 12.34 -25.70
C PRO A 34 -7.44 11.06 -25.19
N ASP A 35 -6.16 10.88 -25.54
CA ASP A 35 -5.37 9.70 -25.21
C ASP A 35 -4.57 9.83 -23.90
N ASP A 36 -4.75 10.90 -23.13
CA ASP A 36 -4.15 11.02 -21.82
C ASP A 36 -4.78 10.02 -20.87
N VAL A 37 -3.95 9.29 -20.13
CA VAL A 37 -4.44 8.34 -19.13
C VAL A 37 -4.78 9.09 -17.85
N VAL A 38 -5.98 8.85 -17.35
CA VAL A 38 -6.53 9.51 -16.16
C VAL A 38 -6.98 8.49 -15.12
N ILE A 39 -7.05 8.93 -13.87
CA ILE A 39 -7.61 8.16 -12.74
C ILE A 39 -9.05 8.61 -12.53
N CYS A 40 -10.02 7.71 -12.70
CA CYS A 40 -11.45 8.00 -12.56
C CYS A 40 -11.99 7.71 -11.17
N SER A 41 -11.39 6.78 -10.46
CA SER A 41 -11.76 6.40 -9.10
C SER A 41 -10.53 5.88 -8.38
N ALA A 42 -10.40 6.21 -7.10
CA ALA A 42 -9.33 5.71 -6.25
C ALA A 42 -9.86 5.51 -4.83
N VAL A 43 -9.67 4.33 -4.27
CA VAL A 43 -10.15 3.97 -2.95
C VAL A 43 -9.17 3.05 -2.23
N ARG A 44 -9.28 2.97 -0.90
CA ARG A 44 -8.55 2.02 -0.08
C ARG A 44 -9.38 1.50 1.08
N THR A 45 -9.00 0.37 1.63
CA THR A 45 -9.49 -0.03 2.94
C THR A 45 -8.92 0.89 4.04
N PRO A 46 -9.50 0.92 5.23
CA PRO A 46 -8.74 1.30 6.41
C PRO A 46 -7.48 0.45 6.51
N ILE A 47 -6.40 1.01 7.05
CA ILE A 47 -5.17 0.28 7.33
C ILE A 47 -5.31 -0.43 8.69
N GLY A 48 -5.38 -1.77 8.65
CA GLY A 48 -5.40 -2.61 9.83
C GLY A 48 -4.01 -2.75 10.45
N THR A 49 -3.94 -2.82 11.79
CA THR A 49 -2.71 -3.19 12.48
C THR A 49 -2.47 -4.70 12.43
N TYR A 50 -1.24 -5.12 12.69
CA TYR A 50 -0.89 -6.54 12.79
C TYR A 50 -1.78 -7.24 13.83
N LYS A 51 -2.49 -8.29 13.40
CA LYS A 51 -3.49 -9.01 14.18
C LYS A 51 -4.66 -8.14 14.68
N GLY A 52 -4.91 -7.01 14.01
CA GLY A 52 -6.04 -6.10 14.25
C GLY A 52 -7.35 -6.57 13.61
N SER A 53 -8.22 -5.62 13.30
CA SER A 53 -9.59 -5.92 12.81
C SER A 53 -9.63 -6.56 11.43
N LEU A 54 -8.58 -6.43 10.60
CA LEU A 54 -8.51 -7.03 9.27
C LEU A 54 -7.81 -8.40 9.25
N LYS A 55 -7.32 -8.90 10.37
CA LYS A 55 -6.48 -10.11 10.45
C LYS A 55 -7.09 -11.36 9.81
N ASP A 56 -8.42 -11.46 9.76
CA ASP A 56 -9.16 -12.64 9.27
C ASP A 56 -9.62 -12.49 7.81
N LEU A 57 -9.30 -11.38 7.14
CA LEU A 57 -9.63 -11.13 5.72
C LEU A 57 -8.40 -11.40 4.87
N LYS A 58 -8.47 -12.40 4.00
CA LYS A 58 -7.38 -12.70 3.04
C LYS A 58 -7.10 -11.51 2.12
N GLY A 59 -5.89 -11.45 1.56
CA GLY A 59 -5.49 -10.38 0.63
C GLY A 59 -6.46 -10.23 -0.55
N ASP A 60 -6.89 -11.34 -1.18
CA ASP A 60 -7.87 -11.34 -2.25
C ASP A 60 -9.26 -10.82 -1.83
N GLN A 61 -9.68 -11.07 -0.61
CA GLN A 61 -10.94 -10.54 -0.06
C GLN A 61 -10.84 -9.02 0.16
N LEU A 62 -9.72 -8.52 0.66
CA LEU A 62 -9.45 -7.08 0.77
C LEU A 62 -9.42 -6.43 -0.62
N GLY A 63 -8.76 -7.08 -1.59
CA GLY A 63 -8.76 -6.67 -3.00
C GLY A 63 -10.16 -6.62 -3.61
N THR A 64 -10.99 -7.63 -3.35
CA THR A 64 -12.40 -7.67 -3.80
C THR A 64 -13.18 -6.45 -3.31
N ILE A 65 -13.00 -6.06 -2.03
CA ILE A 65 -13.70 -4.91 -1.43
C ILE A 65 -13.37 -3.62 -2.18
N VAL A 66 -12.09 -3.35 -2.42
CA VAL A 66 -11.67 -2.11 -3.09
C VAL A 66 -12.02 -2.11 -4.59
N ILE A 67 -11.95 -3.25 -5.27
CA ILE A 67 -12.38 -3.37 -6.68
C ILE A 67 -13.88 -3.07 -6.80
N ASN A 68 -14.72 -3.67 -5.95
CA ASN A 68 -16.17 -3.40 -5.92
C ASN A 68 -16.47 -1.92 -5.70
N GLU A 69 -15.78 -1.26 -4.79
CA GLU A 69 -16.02 0.15 -4.52
C GLU A 69 -15.51 1.05 -5.66
N VAL A 70 -14.40 0.70 -6.33
CA VAL A 70 -13.94 1.39 -7.55
C VAL A 70 -15.00 1.32 -8.62
N LEU A 71 -15.55 0.13 -8.91
CA LEU A 71 -16.62 -0.07 -9.90
C LEU A 71 -17.86 0.76 -9.56
N LYS A 72 -18.29 0.72 -8.31
CA LYS A 72 -19.45 1.48 -7.82
C LYS A 72 -19.27 2.99 -7.97
N ARG A 73 -18.12 3.55 -7.58
CA ARG A 73 -17.86 5.00 -7.63
C ARG A 73 -17.67 5.51 -9.04
N SER A 74 -16.99 4.75 -9.89
CA SER A 74 -16.78 5.09 -11.30
C SER A 74 -18.02 4.87 -12.15
N LYS A 75 -19.02 4.12 -11.65
CA LYS A 75 -20.25 3.74 -12.38
C LYS A 75 -19.96 2.95 -13.67
N ILE A 76 -18.76 2.44 -13.84
CA ILE A 76 -18.39 1.61 -14.99
C ILE A 76 -18.97 0.20 -14.82
N SER A 77 -19.43 -0.39 -15.92
CA SER A 77 -19.88 -1.79 -15.91
C SER A 77 -18.69 -2.75 -15.78
N ASN A 78 -18.85 -3.83 -15.03
CA ASN A 78 -17.84 -4.88 -14.89
C ASN A 78 -17.34 -5.43 -16.24
N ASN A 79 -18.23 -5.48 -17.25
CA ASN A 79 -17.90 -5.94 -18.60
C ASN A 79 -16.97 -4.99 -19.35
N GLN A 80 -16.92 -3.72 -18.98
CA GLN A 80 -16.08 -2.70 -19.61
C GLN A 80 -14.64 -2.69 -19.05
N ILE A 81 -14.38 -3.41 -17.96
CA ILE A 81 -13.03 -3.59 -17.47
C ILE A 81 -12.29 -4.57 -18.37
N ASP A 82 -11.12 -4.18 -18.84
CA ASP A 82 -10.30 -5.00 -19.73
C ASP A 82 -9.32 -5.86 -18.96
N GLU A 83 -8.76 -5.35 -17.86
CA GLU A 83 -7.76 -6.06 -17.07
C GLU A 83 -7.75 -5.61 -15.60
N VAL A 84 -7.31 -6.50 -14.70
CA VAL A 84 -7.07 -6.20 -13.28
C VAL A 84 -5.62 -6.54 -12.92
N ILE A 85 -4.87 -5.57 -12.40
CA ILE A 85 -3.47 -5.73 -12.01
C ILE A 85 -3.32 -5.37 -10.54
N MET A 86 -2.97 -6.34 -9.69
CA MET A 86 -2.79 -6.10 -8.26
C MET A 86 -1.36 -6.38 -7.83
N GLY A 87 -0.80 -5.50 -7.02
CA GLY A 87 0.46 -5.76 -6.32
C GLY A 87 0.21 -6.61 -5.07
N GLN A 88 1.02 -7.63 -4.88
CA GLN A 88 1.02 -8.41 -3.64
C GLN A 88 2.38 -9.10 -3.47
N VAL A 89 2.90 -9.11 -2.25
CA VAL A 89 4.19 -9.74 -1.92
C VAL A 89 3.99 -11.14 -1.35
N LEU A 90 3.12 -11.27 -0.36
CA LEU A 90 2.94 -12.49 0.44
C LEU A 90 1.80 -13.33 -0.11
N THR A 91 2.11 -14.23 -1.01
CA THR A 91 1.12 -15.05 -1.74
C THR A 91 1.06 -16.50 -1.27
N ALA A 92 1.93 -16.91 -0.34
CA ALA A 92 1.98 -18.26 0.17
C ALA A 92 0.61 -18.70 0.75
N ALA A 93 0.12 -19.86 0.33
CA ALA A 93 -1.20 -20.40 0.67
C ALA A 93 -2.40 -19.48 0.30
N GLY A 94 -2.19 -18.45 -0.51
CA GLY A 94 -3.25 -17.55 -1.00
C GLY A 94 -4.09 -18.14 -2.15
N GLY A 95 -3.78 -19.34 -2.62
CA GLY A 95 -4.42 -19.96 -3.77
C GLY A 95 -3.82 -19.48 -5.11
N GLN A 96 -4.44 -19.92 -6.20
CA GLN A 96 -3.99 -19.53 -7.54
C GLN A 96 -4.33 -18.05 -7.79
N ASN A 97 -3.31 -17.26 -8.14
CA ASN A 97 -3.46 -15.90 -8.60
C ASN A 97 -4.47 -15.06 -7.77
N PRO A 98 -4.11 -14.59 -6.58
CA PRO A 98 -5.02 -13.81 -5.73
C PRO A 98 -5.60 -12.54 -6.38
N ALA A 99 -4.94 -11.93 -7.38
CA ALA A 99 -5.54 -10.85 -8.18
C ALA A 99 -6.72 -11.35 -9.02
N ARG A 100 -6.59 -12.53 -9.59
CA ARG A 100 -7.68 -13.18 -10.32
C ARG A 100 -8.85 -13.50 -9.41
N GLN A 101 -8.58 -14.01 -8.21
CA GLN A 101 -9.61 -14.27 -7.21
C GLN A 101 -10.35 -12.98 -6.84
N ALA A 102 -9.61 -11.91 -6.55
CA ALA A 102 -10.20 -10.61 -6.23
C ALA A 102 -11.08 -10.07 -7.37
N ALA A 103 -10.60 -10.14 -8.62
CA ALA A 103 -11.32 -9.66 -9.79
C ALA A 103 -12.64 -10.42 -10.01
N VAL A 104 -12.58 -11.76 -10.00
CA VAL A 104 -13.78 -12.61 -10.22
C VAL A 104 -14.79 -12.46 -9.09
N ASN A 105 -14.32 -12.42 -7.83
CA ASN A 105 -15.17 -12.19 -6.66
C ASN A 105 -15.83 -10.81 -6.66
N ALA A 106 -15.22 -9.82 -7.31
CA ALA A 106 -15.80 -8.51 -7.55
C ALA A 106 -16.75 -8.47 -8.76
N GLY A 107 -17.00 -9.60 -9.42
CA GLY A 107 -17.90 -9.71 -10.55
C GLY A 107 -17.31 -9.32 -11.90
N ILE A 108 -16.00 -9.16 -12.01
CA ILE A 108 -15.32 -9.01 -13.31
C ILE A 108 -15.45 -10.33 -14.07
N PRO A 109 -15.86 -10.31 -15.36
CA PRO A 109 -16.07 -11.53 -16.14
C PRO A 109 -14.83 -12.42 -16.21
N VAL A 110 -15.02 -13.73 -16.17
CA VAL A 110 -13.94 -14.72 -16.26
C VAL A 110 -13.15 -14.66 -17.57
N SER A 111 -13.67 -14.03 -18.60
CA SER A 111 -12.98 -13.77 -19.87
C SER A 111 -11.93 -12.66 -19.77
N LYS A 112 -11.97 -11.83 -18.72
CA LYS A 112 -11.04 -10.71 -18.55
C LYS A 112 -9.79 -11.17 -17.82
N PRO A 113 -8.57 -10.83 -18.29
CA PRO A 113 -7.32 -11.19 -17.62
C PRO A 113 -7.16 -10.49 -16.27
N ALA A 114 -6.42 -11.14 -15.38
CA ALA A 114 -5.95 -10.53 -14.14
C ALA A 114 -4.64 -11.17 -13.70
N TYR A 115 -3.72 -10.39 -13.17
CA TYR A 115 -2.44 -10.92 -12.69
C TYR A 115 -1.88 -10.13 -11.50
N LEU A 116 -0.94 -10.78 -10.81
CA LEU A 116 -0.19 -10.17 -9.71
C LEU A 116 1.16 -9.63 -10.18
N VAL A 117 1.57 -8.52 -9.57
CA VAL A 117 2.92 -7.97 -9.68
C VAL A 117 3.59 -8.04 -8.31
N ASN A 118 4.80 -8.53 -8.26
CA ASN A 118 5.64 -8.48 -7.08
C ASN A 118 6.94 -7.70 -7.38
N GLN A 119 7.03 -6.52 -6.82
CA GLN A 119 8.21 -5.67 -6.75
C GLN A 119 8.41 -5.22 -5.30
N VAL A 120 8.19 -6.15 -4.35
CA VAL A 120 8.21 -5.93 -2.90
C VAL A 120 7.31 -4.73 -2.55
N CYS A 121 7.73 -3.80 -1.73
CA CYS A 121 6.94 -2.62 -1.32
C CYS A 121 6.51 -1.72 -2.49
N GLY A 122 7.14 -1.83 -3.66
CA GLY A 122 6.80 -1.10 -4.89
C GLY A 122 5.68 -1.73 -5.73
N SER A 123 5.13 -2.88 -5.32
CA SER A 123 4.21 -3.69 -6.15
C SER A 123 2.95 -2.93 -6.56
N GLY A 124 2.30 -2.23 -5.63
CA GLY A 124 1.08 -1.46 -5.93
C GLY A 124 1.33 -0.34 -6.95
N LEU A 125 2.42 0.42 -6.79
CA LEU A 125 2.80 1.45 -7.77
C LEU A 125 3.18 0.82 -9.11
N ARG A 126 3.84 -0.34 -9.10
CA ARG A 126 4.19 -1.06 -10.33
C ARG A 126 2.94 -1.54 -11.08
N ALA A 127 1.92 -1.99 -10.37
CA ALA A 127 0.63 -2.35 -10.97
C ALA A 127 0.01 -1.14 -11.72
N ILE A 128 0.03 0.04 -11.11
CA ILE A 128 -0.46 1.29 -11.74
C ILE A 128 0.36 1.63 -13.00
N ILE A 129 1.69 1.54 -12.92
CA ILE A 129 2.57 1.77 -14.08
C ILE A 129 2.27 0.78 -15.20
N SER A 130 2.04 -0.49 -14.88
CA SER A 130 1.70 -1.52 -15.87
C SER A 130 0.35 -1.22 -16.54
N GLY A 131 -0.68 -0.86 -15.77
CA GLY A 131 -1.97 -0.47 -16.33
C GLY A 131 -1.89 0.78 -17.22
N TYR A 132 -1.11 1.78 -16.79
CA TYR A 132 -0.81 2.95 -17.63
C TYR A 132 -0.18 2.54 -18.98
N GLN A 133 0.80 1.62 -18.95
CA GLN A 133 1.46 1.11 -20.14
C GLN A 133 0.51 0.37 -21.08
N GLN A 134 -0.36 -0.49 -20.54
CA GLN A 134 -1.38 -1.22 -21.31
C GLN A 134 -2.30 -0.24 -22.08
N ILE A 135 -2.78 0.80 -21.39
CA ILE A 135 -3.65 1.82 -22.03
C ILE A 135 -2.88 2.60 -23.08
N LYS A 136 -1.64 3.01 -22.81
CA LYS A 136 -0.81 3.78 -23.76
C LYS A 136 -0.43 2.98 -25.00
N LEU A 137 -0.33 1.64 -24.89
CA LEU A 137 -0.06 0.75 -26.03
C LEU A 137 -1.34 0.40 -26.82
N GLY A 138 -2.53 0.70 -26.27
CA GLY A 138 -3.80 0.36 -26.89
C GLY A 138 -4.26 -1.07 -26.65
N ASP A 139 -3.60 -1.79 -25.73
CA ASP A 139 -3.96 -3.18 -25.37
C ASP A 139 -5.20 -3.23 -24.46
N ALA A 140 -5.48 -2.13 -23.74
CA ALA A 140 -6.63 -1.98 -22.86
C ALA A 140 -7.12 -0.53 -22.86
N ASN A 141 -8.40 -0.32 -22.52
CA ASN A 141 -9.00 1.01 -22.32
C ASN A 141 -9.26 1.28 -20.84
N ASN A 142 -9.72 0.28 -20.09
CA ASN A 142 -10.13 0.39 -18.70
C ASN A 142 -9.41 -0.66 -17.86
N VAL A 143 -8.49 -0.23 -16.99
CA VAL A 143 -7.68 -1.12 -16.16
C VAL A 143 -7.86 -0.78 -14.70
N ILE A 144 -8.21 -1.76 -13.88
CA ILE A 144 -8.19 -1.62 -12.42
C ILE A 144 -6.81 -2.03 -11.92
N CYS A 145 -6.15 -1.10 -11.23
CA CYS A 145 -4.81 -1.30 -10.68
C CYS A 145 -4.81 -1.05 -9.18
N GLY A 146 -3.95 -1.75 -8.45
CA GLY A 146 -3.84 -1.52 -7.02
C GLY A 146 -2.87 -2.45 -6.32
N GLY A 147 -3.15 -2.69 -5.04
CA GLY A 147 -2.41 -3.63 -4.22
C GLY A 147 -3.29 -4.17 -3.10
N GLN A 148 -2.97 -5.37 -2.65
CA GLN A 148 -3.67 -6.07 -1.59
C GLN A 148 -2.67 -6.86 -0.76
N GLU A 149 -2.77 -6.80 0.55
CA GLU A 149 -1.87 -7.54 1.44
C GLU A 149 -2.54 -7.85 2.77
N ASN A 150 -2.36 -9.05 3.28
CA ASN A 150 -2.64 -9.36 4.67
C ASN A 150 -1.39 -9.98 5.29
N MET A 151 -0.67 -9.20 6.09
CA MET A 151 0.54 -9.65 6.78
C MET A 151 0.20 -10.47 8.04
N SER A 152 -1.00 -10.29 8.59
CA SER A 152 -1.48 -11.01 9.78
C SER A 152 -1.77 -12.49 9.51
N MET A 153 -2.14 -12.84 8.28
CA MET A 153 -2.49 -14.22 7.87
C MET A 153 -1.34 -14.97 7.20
N THR A 154 -0.15 -14.39 7.15
CA THR A 154 0.97 -15.03 6.47
C THR A 154 1.31 -16.38 7.11
N PRO A 155 1.39 -17.48 6.32
CA PRO A 155 1.66 -18.80 6.85
C PRO A 155 3.14 -19.00 7.15
N TYR A 156 3.42 -20.09 7.86
CA TYR A 156 4.74 -20.69 7.88
C TYR A 156 4.86 -21.69 6.75
N SER A 157 6.02 -21.78 6.13
CA SER A 157 6.36 -22.77 5.09
C SER A 157 7.56 -23.62 5.52
N TYR A 158 7.78 -24.70 4.80
CA TYR A 158 8.95 -25.56 4.94
C TYR A 158 9.28 -26.22 3.59
N PHE A 159 10.52 -26.61 3.41
CA PHE A 159 10.91 -27.42 2.26
C PHE A 159 10.62 -28.88 2.55
N TYR A 160 9.69 -29.47 1.78
CA TYR A 160 9.28 -30.85 1.94
C TYR A 160 10.45 -31.81 1.69
N SER A 161 10.60 -32.80 2.56
CA SER A 161 11.54 -33.92 2.39
C SER A 161 10.83 -35.18 2.85
N GLU A 162 10.78 -36.20 1.97
CA GLU A 162 10.08 -37.48 2.23
C GLU A 162 10.63 -38.25 3.42
N LYS A 163 11.79 -37.91 3.96
CA LYS A 163 12.52 -38.71 4.95
C LYS A 163 12.59 -38.16 6.35
N LYS A 164 11.95 -37.02 6.68
CA LYS A 164 12.06 -36.42 8.00
C LYS A 164 10.74 -35.86 8.51
N GLU A 165 10.44 -36.11 9.78
CA GLU A 165 9.47 -35.34 10.51
C GLU A 165 9.91 -33.85 10.57
N ILE A 166 8.94 -32.95 10.40
CA ILE A 166 9.21 -31.51 10.40
C ILE A 166 9.21 -31.01 11.82
N SER A 167 10.32 -30.46 12.25
CA SER A 167 10.43 -29.78 13.54
C SER A 167 10.06 -28.29 13.44
N LYS A 168 9.67 -27.66 14.52
CA LYS A 168 9.24 -26.24 14.53
C LYS A 168 10.34 -25.27 14.09
N ASP A 169 11.58 -25.61 14.33
CA ASP A 169 12.76 -24.82 13.92
C ASP A 169 13.03 -24.85 12.40
N GLN A 170 12.42 -25.79 11.68
CA GLN A 170 12.46 -25.84 10.21
C GLN A 170 11.37 -25.00 9.55
N LEU A 171 10.44 -24.44 10.34
CA LEU A 171 9.37 -23.60 9.81
C LEU A 171 9.90 -22.20 9.49
N ILE A 172 9.66 -21.78 8.25
CA ILE A 172 10.03 -20.47 7.74
C ILE A 172 8.84 -19.53 7.88
N ASN A 173 8.98 -18.47 8.64
CA ASN A 173 7.99 -17.40 8.68
C ASN A 173 8.04 -16.64 7.34
N THR A 174 7.04 -16.83 6.48
CA THR A 174 7.04 -16.27 5.13
C THR A 174 6.93 -14.74 5.13
N MET A 175 6.28 -14.13 6.12
CA MET A 175 6.26 -12.67 6.25
C MET A 175 7.67 -12.10 6.47
N ILE A 176 8.43 -12.69 7.35
CA ILE A 176 9.80 -12.24 7.65
C ILE A 176 10.74 -12.59 6.52
N HIS A 177 10.70 -13.84 6.03
CA HIS A 177 11.62 -14.33 5.03
C HIS A 177 11.41 -13.65 3.67
N ASP A 178 10.16 -13.65 3.16
CA ASP A 178 9.87 -13.20 1.80
C ASP A 178 9.61 -11.69 1.70
N GLY A 179 9.10 -11.09 2.78
CA GLY A 179 8.71 -9.67 2.81
C GLY A 179 9.70 -8.73 3.50
N LEU A 180 10.42 -9.20 4.51
CA LEU A 180 11.18 -8.32 5.41
C LEU A 180 12.66 -8.66 5.54
N THR A 181 13.17 -9.67 4.85
CA THR A 181 14.58 -10.07 4.86
C THR A 181 15.23 -9.77 3.51
N ASP A 182 16.39 -9.12 3.53
CA ASP A 182 17.22 -8.93 2.34
C ASP A 182 17.72 -10.28 1.83
N ALA A 183 17.36 -10.64 0.60
CA ALA A 183 17.69 -11.93 0.01
C ALA A 183 19.19 -12.13 -0.26
N PHE A 184 19.98 -11.06 -0.36
CA PHE A 184 21.40 -11.11 -0.70
C PHE A 184 22.29 -11.02 0.54
N LYS A 185 21.87 -10.26 1.56
CA LYS A 185 22.64 -10.00 2.78
C LYS A 185 22.10 -10.76 3.99
N ASN A 186 20.94 -11.36 3.84
CA ASN A 186 20.28 -12.17 4.87
C ASN A 186 20.10 -11.46 6.21
N TYR A 187 19.66 -10.19 6.16
CA TYR A 187 19.29 -9.43 7.35
C TYR A 187 17.96 -8.72 7.18
N HIS A 188 17.28 -8.46 8.28
CA HIS A 188 15.98 -7.80 8.31
C HIS A 188 16.06 -6.35 7.77
N MET A 189 14.98 -5.87 7.13
CA MET A 189 14.90 -4.49 6.60
C MET A 189 15.14 -3.40 7.65
N GLY A 190 14.87 -3.67 8.93
CA GLY A 190 15.24 -2.78 10.01
C GLY A 190 16.77 -2.58 10.14
N VAL A 191 17.59 -3.59 9.81
CA VAL A 191 19.04 -3.45 9.72
C VAL A 191 19.43 -2.61 8.51
N THR A 192 18.70 -2.70 7.41
CA THR A 192 18.86 -1.79 6.26
C THR A 192 18.63 -0.33 6.69
N ALA A 193 17.60 -0.07 7.48
CA ALA A 193 17.34 1.26 8.03
C ALA A 193 18.50 1.75 8.93
N GLU A 194 19.07 0.89 9.77
CA GLU A 194 20.27 1.20 10.56
C GLU A 194 21.49 1.53 9.66
N ASN A 195 21.65 0.79 8.55
CA ASN A 195 22.73 1.03 7.59
C ASN A 195 22.56 2.40 6.90
N VAL A 196 21.32 2.77 6.55
CA VAL A 196 20.98 4.08 5.98
C VAL A 196 21.26 5.19 7.01
N ALA A 197 20.80 5.01 8.24
CA ALA A 197 21.04 5.97 9.32
C ALA A 197 22.54 6.21 9.55
N LYS A 198 23.34 5.14 9.58
CA LYS A 198 24.80 5.23 9.70
C LYS A 198 25.45 5.91 8.50
N LYS A 199 25.05 5.52 7.27
CA LYS A 199 25.65 6.06 6.03
C LYS A 199 25.42 7.56 5.87
N PHE A 200 24.25 8.04 6.27
CA PHE A 200 23.86 9.44 6.11
C PHE A 200 23.92 10.24 7.42
N ASN A 201 24.47 9.67 8.49
CA ASN A 201 24.59 10.30 9.81
C ASN A 201 23.26 10.81 10.36
N ILE A 202 22.18 10.02 10.19
CA ILE A 202 20.86 10.35 10.70
C ILE A 202 20.75 9.88 12.15
N SER A 203 20.64 10.82 13.07
CA SER A 203 20.57 10.51 14.49
C SER A 203 19.22 9.92 14.90
N ARG A 204 19.19 9.22 16.04
CA ARG A 204 17.97 8.73 16.67
C ARG A 204 16.95 9.85 16.87
N LYS A 205 17.39 11.01 17.34
CA LYS A 205 16.54 12.18 17.56
C LYS A 205 15.87 12.65 16.26
N GLN A 206 16.61 12.74 15.16
CA GLN A 206 16.05 13.12 13.86
C GLN A 206 15.01 12.11 13.36
N GLN A 207 15.22 10.81 13.57
CA GLN A 207 14.27 9.76 13.21
C GLN A 207 12.99 9.86 14.03
N ASP A 208 13.09 10.08 15.35
CA ASP A 208 11.95 10.23 16.24
C ASP A 208 11.18 11.51 15.95
N GLU A 209 11.84 12.64 15.68
CA GLU A 209 11.21 13.91 15.27
C GLU A 209 10.46 13.76 13.95
N PHE A 210 11.03 13.06 12.97
CA PHE A 210 10.36 12.76 11.70
C PHE A 210 9.12 11.90 11.90
N ALA A 211 9.22 10.83 12.69
CA ALA A 211 8.10 9.96 13.02
C ALA A 211 6.98 10.72 13.75
N LEU A 212 7.32 11.54 14.72
CA LEU A 212 6.38 12.40 15.44
C LEU A 212 5.65 13.37 14.50
N GLN A 213 6.39 14.02 13.59
CA GLN A 213 5.79 14.92 12.60
C GLN A 213 4.82 14.17 11.66
N SER A 214 5.17 12.94 11.24
CA SER A 214 4.28 12.09 10.44
C SER A 214 2.99 11.77 11.18
N GLN A 215 3.06 11.36 12.44
CA GLN A 215 1.89 11.09 13.27
C GLN A 215 1.00 12.35 13.45
N LYS A 216 1.59 13.48 13.76
CA LYS A 216 0.85 14.76 13.89
C LYS A 216 0.16 15.19 12.60
N LYS A 217 0.82 15.05 11.45
CA LYS A 217 0.20 15.32 10.15
C LYS A 217 -1.00 14.41 9.88
N THR A 218 -0.86 13.12 10.22
CA THR A 218 -1.93 12.14 10.10
C THR A 218 -3.10 12.46 11.02
N GLU A 219 -2.83 12.84 12.27
CA GLU A 219 -3.85 13.25 13.24
C GLU A 219 -4.65 14.45 12.73
N ILE A 220 -3.98 15.51 12.28
CA ILE A 220 -4.60 16.69 11.67
C ILE A 220 -5.43 16.32 10.43
N ALA A 221 -4.93 15.40 9.58
CA ALA A 221 -5.65 14.94 8.40
C ALA A 221 -6.93 14.19 8.77
N ILE A 222 -6.87 13.32 9.78
CA ILE A 222 -8.03 12.57 10.30
C ILE A 222 -9.06 13.56 10.92
N GLU A 223 -8.63 14.50 11.73
CA GLU A 223 -9.51 15.50 12.36
C GLU A 223 -10.21 16.40 11.32
N ASN A 224 -9.58 16.63 10.18
CA ASN A 224 -10.14 17.39 9.07
C ASN A 224 -10.81 16.50 8.00
N ASN A 225 -11.09 15.22 8.30
CA ASN A 225 -11.79 14.27 7.43
C ASN A 225 -11.15 14.10 6.03
N LYS A 226 -9.80 14.28 5.93
CA LYS A 226 -9.09 14.24 4.64
C LYS A 226 -9.03 12.84 4.00
N PHE A 227 -9.28 11.80 4.78
CA PHE A 227 -9.27 10.41 4.31
C PHE A 227 -10.67 9.84 4.08
N ASP A 228 -11.75 10.56 4.43
CA ASP A 228 -13.12 10.03 4.39
C ASP A 228 -13.56 9.65 2.96
N ASP A 229 -13.12 10.41 1.96
CA ASP A 229 -13.46 10.16 0.56
C ASP A 229 -12.72 8.96 -0.04
N GLU A 230 -11.60 8.53 0.52
CA GLU A 230 -10.81 7.42 -0.01
C GLU A 230 -11.04 6.11 0.75
N ILE A 231 -11.43 6.16 2.02
CA ILE A 231 -11.61 4.98 2.86
C ILE A 231 -12.96 4.30 2.58
N VAL A 232 -12.90 3.00 2.30
CA VAL A 232 -14.07 2.13 2.16
C VAL A 232 -14.39 1.52 3.52
N GLN A 233 -15.61 1.75 4.03
CA GLN A 233 -16.04 1.12 5.26
C GLN A 233 -16.13 -0.40 5.09
N ILE A 234 -15.54 -1.15 6.00
CA ILE A 234 -15.61 -2.61 6.04
C ILE A 234 -16.50 -3.03 7.20
N ASN A 235 -17.47 -3.91 6.92
CA ASN A 235 -18.22 -4.63 7.95
C ASN A 235 -17.81 -6.11 7.89
N HIS A 236 -17.12 -6.57 8.91
CA HIS A 236 -16.67 -7.95 9.00
C HIS A 236 -16.97 -8.51 10.39
N LYS A 237 -17.72 -9.62 10.46
CA LYS A 237 -18.12 -10.29 11.72
C LYS A 237 -18.76 -9.33 12.75
N GLY A 238 -19.54 -8.34 12.28
CA GLY A 238 -20.18 -7.34 13.13
C GLY A 238 -19.26 -6.19 13.58
N ILE A 239 -17.99 -6.21 13.20
CA ILE A 239 -17.06 -5.10 13.42
C ILE A 239 -17.12 -4.17 12.23
N ILE A 240 -17.40 -2.89 12.50
CA ILE A 240 -17.40 -1.83 11.47
C ILE A 240 -16.09 -1.07 11.59
N LEU A 241 -15.23 -1.23 10.57
CA LEU A 241 -13.97 -0.51 10.46
C LEU A 241 -14.11 0.64 9.44
N LYS A 242 -13.91 1.87 9.91
CA LYS A 242 -14.02 3.12 9.12
C LYS A 242 -12.76 3.97 9.15
N LYS A 243 -11.84 3.68 10.04
CA LYS A 243 -10.63 4.48 10.30
C LYS A 243 -9.41 3.60 10.36
N ASP A 244 -8.28 4.18 10.00
CA ASP A 244 -6.99 3.53 10.15
C ASP A 244 -6.72 3.22 11.63
N GLU A 245 -6.23 2.02 11.91
CA GLU A 245 -5.92 1.57 13.28
C GLU A 245 -4.51 1.96 13.73
N HIS A 246 -3.61 2.21 12.78
CA HIS A 246 -2.19 2.41 13.07
C HIS A 246 -1.85 3.79 13.67
N PRO A 247 -2.48 4.91 13.26
CA PRO A 247 -2.15 6.23 13.77
C PRO A 247 -2.32 6.34 15.29
N ARG A 248 -1.37 7.00 15.95
CA ARG A 248 -1.36 7.21 17.41
C ARG A 248 -1.67 8.65 17.72
N LYS A 249 -2.81 8.86 18.37
CA LYS A 249 -3.25 10.17 18.83
C LYS A 249 -2.40 10.66 20.01
N ASP A 250 -2.21 11.97 20.10
CA ASP A 250 -1.54 12.66 21.22
C ASP A 250 -0.10 12.20 21.47
N LEU A 251 0.58 11.63 20.47
CA LEU A 251 1.96 11.14 20.60
C LEU A 251 2.92 12.30 20.89
N LYS A 252 3.84 12.08 21.85
CA LYS A 252 4.88 13.04 22.26
C LYS A 252 6.27 12.48 21.92
N LEU A 253 7.23 13.39 21.73
CA LEU A 253 8.63 13.01 21.49
C LEU A 253 9.17 12.13 22.62
N SER A 254 8.85 12.49 23.87
CA SER A 254 9.24 11.72 25.06
C SER A 254 8.76 10.26 25.07
N ASP A 255 7.68 9.95 24.34
CA ASP A 255 7.18 8.58 24.23
C ASP A 255 8.02 7.75 23.24
N LEU A 256 8.51 8.39 22.18
CA LEU A 256 9.43 7.77 21.21
C LEU A 256 10.81 7.57 21.81
N GLU A 257 11.35 8.55 22.53
CA GLU A 257 12.68 8.51 23.15
C GLU A 257 12.86 7.33 24.13
N LYS A 258 11.78 6.91 24.81
CA LYS A 258 11.77 5.77 25.74
C LYS A 258 11.87 4.41 25.05
N LEU A 259 11.59 4.34 23.74
CA LEU A 259 11.54 3.07 23.02
C LEU A 259 12.93 2.48 22.83
N LYS A 260 13.03 1.17 23.09
CA LYS A 260 14.26 0.41 22.81
C LYS A 260 14.43 0.17 21.32
N THR A 261 15.66 0.07 20.88
CA THR A 261 15.99 -0.31 19.50
C THR A 261 15.54 -1.75 19.21
N ALA A 262 14.99 -1.98 18.01
CA ALA A 262 14.34 -3.23 17.67
C ALA A 262 15.22 -4.20 16.88
N PHE A 263 16.16 -3.70 16.08
CA PHE A 263 16.87 -4.52 15.09
C PHE A 263 18.36 -4.66 15.34
N LYS A 264 18.94 -3.79 16.15
CA LYS A 264 20.35 -3.79 16.46
C LYS A 264 20.60 -3.26 17.88
N ASN A 265 21.43 -3.96 18.65
CA ASN A 265 21.87 -3.47 19.95
C ASN A 265 22.67 -2.16 19.78
N GLY A 266 22.30 -1.12 20.51
CA GLY A 266 22.88 0.21 20.36
C GLY A 266 22.59 0.89 19.02
N GLY A 267 21.54 0.42 18.31
CA GLY A 267 21.03 1.04 17.09
C GLY A 267 20.19 2.29 17.34
N THR A 268 19.49 2.72 16.31
CA THR A 268 18.66 3.94 16.33
C THR A 268 17.20 3.69 15.92
N VAL A 269 16.92 2.57 15.25
CA VAL A 269 15.60 2.21 14.73
C VAL A 269 14.77 1.51 15.82
N THR A 270 13.57 2.03 16.06
CA THR A 270 12.63 1.56 17.08
C THR A 270 11.27 1.24 16.49
N PRO A 271 10.35 0.58 17.21
CA PRO A 271 8.98 0.42 16.76
C PRO A 271 8.23 1.75 16.55
N GLY A 272 8.71 2.84 17.12
CA GLY A 272 8.08 4.17 16.99
C GLY A 272 8.53 4.97 15.78
N ASN A 273 9.71 4.69 15.25
CA ASN A 273 10.28 5.37 14.07
C ASN A 273 10.48 4.45 12.86
N SER A 274 9.85 3.27 12.86
CA SER A 274 9.79 2.33 11.74
C SER A 274 8.34 2.09 11.30
N SER A 275 8.17 1.55 10.08
CA SER A 275 6.85 1.14 9.59
C SER A 275 6.25 0.05 10.46
N GLY A 276 4.93 0.06 10.61
CA GLY A 276 4.18 -1.06 11.16
C GLY A 276 4.06 -2.24 10.19
N ILE A 277 3.63 -3.37 10.74
CA ILE A 277 3.11 -4.51 9.98
C ILE A 277 1.61 -4.30 9.86
N ASN A 278 1.06 -4.28 8.66
CA ASN A 278 -0.30 -3.83 8.41
C ASN A 278 -1.02 -4.72 7.40
N ASP A 279 -2.35 -4.66 7.45
CA ASP A 279 -3.26 -5.33 6.52
C ASP A 279 -4.07 -4.27 5.78
N GLY A 280 -4.29 -4.45 4.46
CA GLY A 280 -5.07 -3.50 3.69
C GLY A 280 -5.03 -3.75 2.19
N ALA A 281 -5.83 -2.98 1.46
CA ALA A 281 -5.84 -2.94 0.01
C ALA A 281 -6.19 -1.54 -0.50
N ALA A 282 -5.74 -1.24 -1.72
CA ALA A 282 -6.12 -0.04 -2.44
C ALA A 282 -6.29 -0.39 -3.92
N ALA A 283 -7.21 0.28 -4.58
CA ALA A 283 -7.40 0.14 -6.02
C ALA A 283 -7.82 1.47 -6.66
N LEU A 284 -7.52 1.60 -7.92
CA LEU A 284 -7.94 2.71 -8.75
C LEU A 284 -8.30 2.24 -10.16
N LEU A 285 -9.15 3.00 -10.85
CA LEU A 285 -9.49 2.81 -12.25
C LEU A 285 -8.67 3.77 -13.11
N LEU A 286 -7.90 3.22 -14.03
CA LEU A 286 -7.24 3.94 -15.11
C LEU A 286 -8.04 3.81 -16.39
N THR A 287 -8.16 4.91 -17.14
CA THR A 287 -8.76 4.94 -18.48
C THR A 287 -8.19 6.10 -19.29
N THR A 288 -8.56 6.21 -20.57
CA THR A 288 -8.23 7.40 -21.35
C THR A 288 -9.16 8.56 -20.96
N PHE A 289 -8.69 9.81 -21.17
CA PHE A 289 -9.53 10.99 -20.93
C PHE A 289 -10.80 10.97 -21.78
N LYS A 290 -10.72 10.47 -23.01
CA LYS A 290 -11.87 10.30 -23.91
C LYS A 290 -12.93 9.36 -23.30
N GLU A 291 -12.54 8.20 -22.80
CA GLU A 291 -13.47 7.25 -22.16
C GLU A 291 -14.05 7.79 -20.85
N ALA A 292 -13.27 8.54 -20.09
CA ALA A 292 -13.70 9.15 -18.84
C ALA A 292 -14.79 10.22 -19.00
N GLN A 293 -15.03 10.72 -20.22
CA GLN A 293 -16.05 11.72 -20.53
C GLN A 293 -17.41 11.10 -20.91
N GLN A 294 -17.48 9.80 -21.13
CA GLN A 294 -18.70 9.05 -21.46
C GLN A 294 -19.47 8.63 -20.20
#